data_e2e5672ba359679a2859bedde80b8ebe
#
_entry.id   e2e5672ba359679a2859bedde80b8ebe
#
_cell.length_a   1.000
_cell.length_b   1.000
_cell.length_c   1.000
_cell.angle_alpha   90.00
_cell.angle_beta   90.00
_cell.angle_gamma   90.00
#
_symmetry.space_group_name_H-M   'P 1'
#
loop_
_entity.id
_entity.type
_entity.pdbx_description
1 polymer ?
#
loop_
_entity_poly.entity_id
_entity_poly.type
_entity_poly.pdbx_seq_one_letter_code
_entity_poly.pdbx_strand_id
1 'polypeptide(L)'
;EGTMQLVSVWLTKHGDNLKGIILAGDGFSMTGTLEAVKKAGRSDLIIVAAGNSKTGMDSIMAGEALAITYQSAEGCVAIAVRAAARWFRGEVLDSVIYLPKHIITPRDVANFMPAQWLV
;
A
#
# COMPACT_ATOMS: atom_id res chain seq x y z
N GLU A 1 10.49 12.23 6.44
CA GLU A 1 10.43 12.94 7.75
C GLU A 1 8.99 13.19 8.21
N GLY A 2 8.11 13.76 7.41
CA GLY A 2 6.76 14.13 7.83
C GLY A 2 5.91 12.98 8.36
N THR A 3 5.95 11.81 7.73
CA THR A 3 5.17 10.64 8.17
C THR A 3 5.64 10.14 9.54
N MET A 4 6.94 10.06 9.75
CA MET A 4 7.49 9.63 11.04
C MET A 4 7.07 10.57 12.17
N GLN A 5 7.14 11.88 11.94
CA GLN A 5 6.70 12.88 12.93
C GLN A 5 5.22 12.76 13.25
N LEU A 6 4.37 12.65 12.22
CA LEU A 6 2.92 12.52 12.38
C LEU A 6 2.56 11.26 13.18
N VAL A 7 3.13 10.11 12.82
CA VAL A 7 2.89 8.84 13.52
C VAL A 7 3.39 8.91 14.96
N SER A 8 4.55 9.55 15.22
CA SER A 8 5.04 9.76 16.59
C SER A 8 4.08 10.58 17.45
N VAL A 9 3.46 11.62 16.85
CA VAL A 9 2.42 12.40 17.53
C VAL A 9 1.19 11.54 17.85
N TRP A 10 0.74 10.72 16.92
CA TRP A 10 -0.40 9.82 17.14
C TRP A 10 -0.11 8.78 18.23
N LEU A 11 1.08 8.20 18.22
CA LEU A 11 1.51 7.25 19.25
C LEU A 11 1.50 7.88 20.63
N THR A 12 2.02 9.12 20.76
CA THR A 12 2.00 9.85 22.02
C THR A 12 0.59 10.23 22.45
N LYS A 13 -0.22 10.73 21.51
CA LYS A 13 -1.57 11.25 21.81
C LYS A 13 -2.56 10.14 22.16
N HIS A 14 -2.49 9.00 21.45
CA HIS A 14 -3.48 7.94 21.57
C HIS A 14 -2.98 6.74 22.40
N GLY A 15 -1.67 6.62 22.61
CA GLY A 15 -1.08 5.56 23.42
C GLY A 15 -1.61 4.18 23.04
N ASP A 16 -2.05 3.41 24.02
CA ASP A 16 -2.57 2.06 23.81
C ASP A 16 -3.94 1.99 23.11
N ASN A 17 -4.61 3.12 22.95
CA ASN A 17 -5.86 3.18 22.17
C ASN A 17 -5.61 3.12 20.65
N LEU A 18 -4.40 3.44 20.19
CA LEU A 18 -4.02 3.25 18.78
C LEU A 18 -3.76 1.76 18.53
N LYS A 19 -4.57 1.12 17.70
CA LYS A 19 -4.49 -0.32 17.41
C LYS A 19 -4.01 -0.62 15.99
N GLY A 20 -4.08 0.36 15.11
CA GLY A 20 -3.61 0.17 13.73
C GLY A 20 -3.47 1.46 12.97
N ILE A 21 -2.77 1.39 11.86
CA ILE A 21 -2.51 2.51 10.96
C ILE A 21 -2.79 2.04 9.54
N ILE A 22 -3.60 2.83 8.83
CA ILE A 22 -3.88 2.62 7.40
C ILE A 22 -3.13 3.71 6.62
N LEU A 23 -2.27 3.29 5.71
CA LEU A 23 -1.49 4.18 4.86
C LEU A 23 -2.14 4.30 3.48
N ALA A 24 -2.27 5.52 2.97
CA ALA A 24 -2.78 5.78 1.63
C ALA A 24 -1.84 5.31 0.52
N GLY A 25 -0.56 5.08 0.85
CA GLY A 25 0.44 4.53 -0.05
C GLY A 25 1.57 3.85 0.72
N ASP A 26 2.09 2.77 0.18
CA ASP A 26 3.10 1.94 0.83
C ASP A 26 4.56 2.35 0.54
N GLY A 27 4.79 3.18 -0.48
CA GLY A 27 6.14 3.62 -0.86
C GLY A 27 6.76 4.55 0.19
N PHE A 28 6.43 5.83 0.13
CA PHE A 28 7.08 6.85 0.95
C PHE A 28 6.65 6.87 2.42
N SER A 29 5.40 6.45 2.72
CA SER A 29 4.86 6.53 4.08
C SER A 29 5.18 5.30 4.93
N MET A 30 5.44 4.16 4.36
CA MET A 30 5.72 2.92 5.09
C MET A 30 6.98 3.05 5.95
N THR A 31 8.11 3.47 5.36
CA THR A 31 9.39 3.59 6.07
C THR A 31 9.27 4.48 7.31
N GLY A 32 8.74 5.69 7.15
CA GLY A 32 8.58 6.61 8.28
C GLY A 32 7.62 6.10 9.36
N THR A 33 6.57 5.36 8.96
CA THR A 33 5.65 4.73 9.91
C THR A 33 6.35 3.64 10.71
N LEU A 34 7.04 2.73 10.03
CA LEU A 34 7.77 1.64 10.69
C LEU A 34 8.86 2.14 11.63
N GLU A 35 9.58 3.19 11.24
CA GLU A 35 10.57 3.82 12.12
C GLU A 35 9.94 4.39 13.40
N ALA A 36 8.81 5.10 13.29
CA ALA A 36 8.12 5.65 14.44
C ALA A 36 7.60 4.55 15.37
N VAL A 37 6.98 3.51 14.79
CA VAL A 37 6.44 2.36 15.52
C VAL A 37 7.55 1.58 16.25
N LYS A 38 8.69 1.32 15.57
CA LYS A 38 9.85 0.66 16.16
C LYS A 38 10.45 1.47 17.33
N LYS A 39 10.62 2.79 17.13
CA LYS A 39 11.12 3.68 18.20
C LYS A 39 10.21 3.70 19.42
N ALA A 40 8.91 3.59 19.23
CA ALA A 40 7.93 3.55 20.31
C ALA A 40 7.74 2.15 20.95
N GLY A 41 8.41 1.11 20.41
CA GLY A 41 8.26 -0.26 20.89
C GLY A 41 6.87 -0.87 20.67
N ARG A 42 6.10 -0.36 19.69
CA ARG A 42 4.69 -0.72 19.44
C ARG A 42 4.56 -1.78 18.33
N SER A 43 5.19 -2.93 18.53
CA SER A 43 5.08 -4.09 17.61
C SER A 43 3.68 -4.74 17.55
N ASP A 44 2.77 -4.31 18.43
CA ASP A 44 1.38 -4.74 18.50
C ASP A 44 0.48 -4.07 17.45
N LEU A 45 0.95 -3.01 16.78
CA LEU A 45 0.14 -2.23 15.85
C LEU A 45 -0.06 -2.97 14.53
N ILE A 46 -1.30 -2.97 14.06
CA ILE A 46 -1.66 -3.48 12.74
C ILE A 46 -1.37 -2.38 11.70
N ILE A 47 -0.49 -2.66 10.76
CA ILE A 47 -0.17 -1.74 9.67
C ILE A 47 -0.66 -2.34 8.35
N VAL A 48 -1.45 -1.57 7.62
CA VAL A 48 -1.92 -1.89 6.28
C VAL A 48 -1.73 -0.70 5.35
N ALA A 49 -1.54 -0.95 4.07
CA ALA A 49 -1.30 0.13 3.11
C ALA A 49 -1.96 -0.13 1.75
N ALA A 50 -2.17 0.94 1.00
CA ALA A 50 -2.49 0.84 -0.42
C ALA A 50 -1.20 0.80 -1.25
N GLY A 51 -1.18 -0.04 -2.30
CA GLY A 51 -0.03 -0.20 -3.19
C GLY A 51 0.71 -1.50 -2.97
N ASN A 52 1.65 -1.79 -3.87
CA ASN A 52 2.53 -2.95 -3.83
C ASN A 52 3.93 -2.57 -4.30
N SER A 53 4.45 -1.49 -3.72
CA SER A 53 5.83 -1.05 -3.94
C SER A 53 6.83 -2.05 -3.35
N LYS A 54 8.10 -1.93 -3.74
CA LYS A 54 9.16 -2.74 -3.16
C LYS A 54 9.18 -2.61 -1.62
N THR A 55 9.07 -1.38 -1.11
CA THR A 55 9.04 -1.12 0.33
C THR A 55 7.87 -1.81 1.03
N GLY A 56 6.66 -1.75 0.46
CA GLY A 56 5.49 -2.44 0.99
C GLY A 56 5.64 -3.95 0.97
N MET A 57 6.12 -4.52 -0.14
CA MET A 57 6.36 -5.95 -0.30
C MET A 57 7.40 -6.47 0.70
N ASP A 58 8.52 -5.76 0.85
CA ASP A 58 9.57 -6.09 1.81
C ASP A 58 9.03 -6.04 3.25
N SER A 59 8.18 -5.07 3.58
CA SER A 59 7.55 -4.94 4.90
C SER A 59 6.60 -6.11 5.23
N ILE A 60 5.86 -6.61 4.23
CA ILE A 60 5.05 -7.83 4.39
C ILE A 60 5.93 -9.06 4.64
N MET A 61 7.02 -9.21 3.85
CA MET A 61 7.96 -10.32 4.01
C MET A 61 8.68 -10.30 5.35
N ALA A 62 8.97 -9.10 5.87
CA ALA A 62 9.57 -8.91 7.19
C ALA A 62 8.58 -9.08 8.36
N GLY A 63 7.27 -9.25 8.08
CA GLY A 63 6.24 -9.32 9.10
C GLY A 63 5.94 -8.00 9.80
N GLU A 64 6.33 -6.89 9.22
CA GLU A 64 6.17 -5.53 9.76
C GLU A 64 4.84 -4.88 9.33
N ALA A 65 4.26 -5.34 8.23
CA ALA A 65 2.93 -4.96 7.78
C ALA A 65 2.05 -6.21 7.60
N LEU A 66 0.76 -6.07 7.90
CA LEU A 66 -0.20 -7.18 7.83
C LEU A 66 -0.66 -7.44 6.41
N ALA A 67 -0.97 -6.38 5.66
CA ALA A 67 -1.51 -6.48 4.31
C ALA A 67 -1.29 -5.19 3.51
N ILE A 68 -1.17 -5.35 2.20
CA ILE A 68 -1.15 -4.26 1.24
C ILE A 68 -2.09 -4.59 0.08
N THR A 69 -2.57 -3.57 -0.65
CA THR A 69 -3.39 -3.81 -1.82
C THR A 69 -2.53 -4.00 -3.06
N TYR A 70 -2.90 -4.95 -3.91
CA TYR A 70 -2.25 -5.13 -5.21
C TYR A 70 -2.72 -4.06 -6.20
N GLN A 71 -1.79 -3.38 -6.81
CA GLN A 71 -2.00 -2.44 -7.91
C GLN A 71 -1.04 -2.76 -9.04
N SER A 72 -1.48 -3.56 -10.01
CA SER A 72 -0.66 -3.92 -11.16
C SER A 72 -0.32 -2.69 -12.00
N ALA A 73 0.98 -2.39 -12.16
CA ALA A 73 1.46 -1.36 -13.06
C ALA A 73 1.06 -1.64 -14.51
N GLU A 74 1.31 -2.87 -14.97
CA GLU A 74 0.96 -3.33 -16.32
C GLU A 74 -0.56 -3.31 -16.53
N GLY A 75 -1.33 -3.81 -15.56
CA GLY A 75 -2.79 -3.82 -15.61
C GLY A 75 -3.38 -2.41 -15.69
N CYS A 76 -2.83 -1.47 -14.93
CA CYS A 76 -3.25 -0.07 -14.95
C CYS A 76 -3.07 0.55 -16.34
N VAL A 77 -1.89 0.42 -16.92
CA VAL A 77 -1.59 0.93 -18.26
C VAL A 77 -2.45 0.23 -19.33
N ALA A 78 -2.56 -1.08 -19.29
CA ALA A 78 -3.35 -1.85 -20.25
C ALA A 78 -4.84 -1.44 -20.25
N ILE A 79 -5.43 -1.27 -19.07
CA ILE A 79 -6.82 -0.83 -18.94
C ILE A 79 -6.97 0.60 -19.45
N ALA A 80 -6.06 1.51 -19.09
CA ALA A 80 -6.12 2.89 -19.55
C ALA A 80 -6.03 3.01 -21.10
N VAL A 81 -5.10 2.29 -21.71
CA VAL A 81 -4.94 2.27 -23.17
C VAL A 81 -6.17 1.67 -23.87
N ARG A 82 -6.71 0.56 -23.35
CA ARG A 82 -7.93 -0.05 -23.91
C ARG A 82 -9.14 0.88 -23.77
N ALA A 83 -9.28 1.54 -22.63
CA ALA A 83 -10.36 2.50 -22.42
C ALA A 83 -10.26 3.68 -23.40
N ALA A 84 -9.06 4.24 -23.58
CA ALA A 84 -8.82 5.31 -24.55
C ALA A 84 -9.16 4.86 -25.98
N ALA A 85 -8.71 3.67 -26.40
CA ALA A 85 -9.01 3.13 -27.72
C ALA A 85 -10.53 2.92 -27.94
N ARG A 86 -11.24 2.46 -26.94
CA ARG A 86 -12.72 2.32 -26.98
C ARG A 86 -13.40 3.68 -27.11
N TRP A 87 -12.96 4.65 -26.31
CA TRP A 87 -13.46 6.03 -26.36
C TRP A 87 -13.30 6.64 -27.76
N PHE A 88 -12.14 6.52 -28.36
CA PHE A 88 -11.89 7.04 -29.72
C PHE A 88 -12.69 6.32 -30.82
N ARG A 89 -13.20 5.12 -30.56
CA ARG A 89 -14.16 4.42 -31.43
C ARG A 89 -15.61 4.84 -31.21
N GLY A 90 -15.87 5.77 -30.28
CA GLY A 90 -17.21 6.24 -29.96
C GLY A 90 -17.99 5.31 -29.01
N GLU A 91 -17.32 4.38 -28.34
CA GLU A 91 -17.99 3.51 -27.35
C GLU A 91 -18.30 4.29 -26.07
N VAL A 92 -19.45 4.01 -25.47
CA VAL A 92 -19.76 4.52 -24.15
C VAL A 92 -19.00 3.72 -23.11
N LEU A 93 -18.27 4.42 -22.24
CA LEU A 93 -17.51 3.81 -21.16
C LEU A 93 -18.21 4.03 -19.82
N ASP A 94 -17.97 3.12 -18.89
CA ASP A 94 -18.34 3.33 -17.49
C ASP A 94 -17.59 4.54 -16.91
N SER A 95 -18.24 5.27 -16.01
CA SER A 95 -17.64 6.44 -15.34
C SER A 95 -16.39 6.08 -14.52
N VAL A 96 -16.31 4.84 -14.06
CA VAL A 96 -15.18 4.31 -13.29
C VAL A 96 -14.86 2.90 -13.79
N ILE A 97 -13.61 2.67 -14.14
CA ILE A 97 -13.10 1.36 -14.54
C ILE A 97 -12.11 0.88 -13.47
N TYR A 98 -12.47 -0.19 -12.78
CA TYR A 98 -11.66 -0.72 -11.69
C TYR A 98 -10.57 -1.69 -12.18
N LEU A 99 -9.41 -1.62 -11.52
CA LEU A 99 -8.42 -2.69 -11.57
C LEU A 99 -8.94 -3.94 -10.83
N PRO A 100 -8.47 -5.14 -11.20
CA PRO A 100 -8.68 -6.33 -10.40
C PRO A 100 -8.23 -6.10 -8.96
N LYS A 101 -9.08 -6.46 -8.00
CA LYS A 101 -8.78 -6.27 -6.57
C LYS A 101 -8.09 -7.51 -6.01
N HIS A 102 -6.98 -7.31 -5.32
CA HIS A 102 -6.34 -8.33 -4.53
C HIS A 102 -5.69 -7.71 -3.28
N ILE A 103 -5.64 -8.45 -2.20
CA ILE A 103 -4.96 -8.06 -0.97
C ILE A 103 -3.78 -9.01 -0.80
N ILE A 104 -2.57 -8.45 -0.81
CA ILE A 104 -1.33 -9.19 -0.59
C ILE A 104 -1.09 -9.30 0.91
N THR A 105 -0.81 -10.50 1.35
CA THR A 105 -0.53 -10.86 2.75
C THR A 105 0.76 -11.67 2.84
N PRO A 106 1.29 -11.97 4.04
CA PRO A 106 2.44 -12.86 4.19
C PRO A 106 2.27 -14.25 3.56
N ARG A 107 1.03 -14.69 3.33
CA ARG A 107 0.73 -16.02 2.75
C ARG A 107 1.01 -16.09 1.26
N ASP A 108 0.89 -14.97 0.55
CA ASP A 108 0.89 -14.94 -0.91
C ASP A 108 1.84 -13.89 -1.52
N VAL A 109 2.52 -13.09 -0.69
CA VAL A 109 3.45 -12.03 -1.15
C VAL A 109 4.51 -12.53 -2.14
N ALA A 110 5.00 -13.76 -1.97
CA ALA A 110 6.00 -14.35 -2.86
C ALA A 110 5.49 -14.51 -4.30
N ASN A 111 4.18 -14.67 -4.51
CA ASN A 111 3.58 -14.80 -5.85
C ASN A 111 3.55 -13.47 -6.63
N PHE A 112 3.77 -12.34 -5.95
CA PHE A 112 3.76 -11.00 -6.53
C PHE A 112 5.16 -10.40 -6.68
N MET A 113 6.21 -11.20 -6.43
CA MET A 113 7.60 -10.78 -6.64
C MET A 113 8.09 -11.11 -8.06
N PRO A 114 8.99 -10.32 -8.64
CA PRO A 114 9.54 -9.07 -8.09
C PRO A 114 8.51 -7.92 -8.07
N ALA A 115 8.69 -6.96 -7.18
CA ALA A 115 7.84 -5.80 -7.08
C ALA A 115 7.88 -4.98 -8.39
N GLN A 116 6.72 -4.56 -8.88
CA GLN A 116 6.60 -3.75 -10.11
C GLN A 116 6.90 -2.26 -9.87
N TRP A 117 6.70 -1.78 -8.64
CA TRP A 117 6.97 -0.41 -8.24
C TRP A 117 8.20 -0.37 -7.34
N LEU A 118 9.26 0.31 -7.79
CA LEU A 118 10.57 0.34 -7.13
C LEU A 118 10.75 1.51 -6.14
N VAL A 119 9.69 2.00 -5.56
CA VAL A 119 9.68 3.09 -4.57
C VAL A 119 9.50 2.61 -3.16
#